data_bc1d380c68a3aed4a96f6647d2cc038a
#
_entry.id   bc1d380c68a3aed4a96f6647d2cc038a
#
_cell.length_a   1.000
_cell.length_b   1.000
_cell.length_c   1.000
_cell.angle_alpha   90.00
_cell.angle_beta   90.00
_cell.angle_gamma   90.00
#
_symmetry.space_group_name_H-M   'P 1'
#
loop_
_entity.id
_entity.type
_entity.pdbx_description
1 polymer ?
#
loop_
_entity_poly.entity_id
_entity_poly.type
_entity_poly.pdbx_seq_one_letter_code
_entity_poly.pdbx_strand_id
1 'polypeptide(L)' 'MKTERTEKRVNRFNGESVMLTPKEAKIHDEIFIHEVEATLEDYKLGTGASKHWQKMTDKLSWFMEHNAKAYMVLLD' A
#
# COMPACT_ATOMS: atom_id res chain seq x y z
N MET A 1 -22.58 7.63 -8.49
CA MET A 1 -22.29 8.27 -7.19
C MET A 1 -20.80 8.52 -7.08
N LYS A 2 -20.41 9.75 -6.76
CA LYS A 2 -18.99 10.05 -6.61
C LYS A 2 -18.46 9.50 -5.30
N THR A 3 -17.31 8.83 -5.35
CA THR A 3 -16.61 8.40 -4.15
C THR A 3 -15.74 9.54 -3.67
N GLU A 4 -15.98 10.01 -2.47
CA GLU A 4 -15.23 11.11 -1.90
C GLU A 4 -13.94 10.64 -1.24
N ARG A 5 -12.92 11.49 -1.27
CA ARG A 5 -11.65 11.24 -0.60
C ARG A 5 -11.74 11.73 0.83
N THR A 6 -12.08 10.82 1.72
CA THR A 6 -12.33 11.13 3.13
C THR A 6 -11.27 10.56 4.07
N GLU A 7 -10.40 9.69 3.56
CA GLU A 7 -9.42 8.98 4.39
C GLU A 7 -8.04 9.58 4.23
N LYS A 8 -7.51 10.17 5.30
CA LYS A 8 -6.17 10.75 5.28
C LYS A 8 -5.13 9.66 5.52
N ARG A 9 -4.08 9.67 4.71
CA ARG A 9 -2.91 8.84 4.94
C ARG A 9 -1.65 9.68 4.86
N VAL A 10 -0.63 9.30 5.61
CA VAL A 10 0.60 10.07 5.76
C VAL A 10 1.79 9.19 5.39
N ASN A 11 2.73 9.77 4.65
CA ASN A 11 4.00 9.11 4.38
C ASN A 11 4.82 9.07 5.67
N ARG A 12 5.14 7.86 6.14
CA ARG A 12 5.83 7.66 7.41
C ARG A 12 7.27 8.18 7.43
N PHE A 13 7.83 8.46 6.26
CA PHE A 13 9.22 8.92 6.18
C PHE A 13 9.36 10.43 6.10
N ASN A 14 8.45 11.12 5.40
CA ASN A 14 8.58 12.56 5.20
C ASN A 14 7.41 13.39 5.74
N GLY A 15 6.38 12.75 6.28
CA GLY A 15 5.23 13.44 6.86
C GLY A 15 4.25 14.02 5.86
N GLU A 16 4.47 13.85 4.56
CA GLU A 16 3.52 14.32 3.56
C GLU A 16 2.23 13.49 3.63
N SER A 17 1.11 14.14 3.36
CA SER A 17 -0.19 13.48 3.46
C SER A 17 -1.02 13.71 2.21
N VAL A 18 -2.00 12.83 2.03
CA VAL A 18 -2.95 12.92 0.93
C VAL A 18 -4.26 12.28 1.36
N MET A 19 -5.35 12.80 0.82
CA MET A 19 -6.68 12.25 1.08
C MET A 19 -7.01 11.16 0.06
N LEU A 20 -7.54 10.05 0.54
CA LEU A 20 -7.88 8.89 -0.27
C LEU A 20 -9.36 8.57 -0.17
N THR A 21 -9.88 7.88 -1.18
CA THR A 21 -11.20 7.25 -1.05
C THR A 21 -11.09 6.08 -0.07
N PRO A 22 -12.22 5.64 0.52
CA PRO A 22 -12.16 4.47 1.41
C PRO A 22 -11.54 3.24 0.77
N LYS A 23 -11.80 2.99 -0.52
CA LYS A 23 -11.19 1.87 -1.23
C LYS A 23 -9.69 2.03 -1.38
N GLU A 24 -9.24 3.22 -1.76
CA GLU A 24 -7.82 3.52 -1.88
C GLU A 24 -7.11 3.35 -0.54
N ALA A 25 -7.73 3.84 0.53
CA ALA A 25 -7.17 3.71 1.88
C ALA A 25 -7.06 2.25 2.30
N LYS A 26 -8.06 1.45 1.99
CA LYS A 26 -8.02 0.01 2.28
C LYS A 26 -6.88 -0.68 1.56
N ILE A 27 -6.72 -0.41 0.27
CA ILE A 27 -5.63 -0.99 -0.52
C ILE A 27 -4.27 -0.52 0.01
N HIS A 28 -4.15 0.76 0.34
CA HIS A 28 -2.94 1.30 0.95
C HIS A 28 -2.56 0.54 2.23
N ASP A 29 -3.53 0.34 3.11
CA ASP A 29 -3.27 -0.35 4.37
C ASP A 29 -2.91 -1.82 4.15
N GLU A 30 -3.56 -2.48 3.18
CA GLU A 30 -3.26 -3.87 2.84
C GLU A 30 -1.84 -4.04 2.28
N ILE A 31 -1.32 -3.05 1.55
CA ILE A 31 0.06 -3.08 1.06
C ILE A 31 1.03 -3.24 2.23
N PHE A 32 0.85 -2.46 3.29
CA PHE A 32 1.73 -2.55 4.45
C PHE A 32 1.53 -3.83 5.24
N ILE A 33 0.30 -4.34 5.31
CA ILE A 33 0.02 -5.62 5.94
C ILE A 33 0.76 -6.74 5.22
N HIS A 34 0.70 -6.77 3.88
CA HIS A 34 1.42 -7.78 3.10
C HIS A 34 2.93 -7.64 3.24
N GLU A 35 3.43 -6.41 3.34
CA GLU A 35 4.85 -6.19 3.56
C GLU A 35 5.31 -6.81 4.88
N VAL A 36 4.58 -6.57 5.95
CA VAL A 36 4.91 -7.14 7.27
C VAL A 36 4.83 -8.65 7.24
N GLU A 37 3.77 -9.22 6.67
CA GLU A 37 3.59 -10.65 6.59
C GLU A 37 4.67 -11.31 5.73
N ALA A 38 5.02 -10.70 4.60
CA ALA A 38 6.07 -11.21 3.73
C ALA A 38 7.43 -11.21 4.44
N THR A 39 7.73 -10.14 5.14
CA THR A 39 8.98 -10.02 5.90
C THR A 39 9.06 -11.09 6.99
N LEU A 40 7.96 -11.32 7.71
CA LEU A 40 7.92 -12.34 8.75
C LEU A 40 8.07 -13.74 8.17
N GLU A 41 7.42 -14.04 7.04
CA GLU A 41 7.57 -15.35 6.41
C GLU A 41 8.98 -15.57 5.90
N ASP A 42 9.57 -14.57 5.25
CA ASP A 42 10.94 -14.67 4.76
C ASP A 42 11.93 -14.91 5.91
N TYR A 43 11.71 -14.25 7.03
CA TYR A 43 12.54 -14.45 8.22
C TYR A 43 12.43 -15.88 8.76
N LYS A 44 11.21 -16.42 8.83
CA LYS A 44 10.99 -17.77 9.34
C LYS A 44 11.50 -18.85 8.41
N LEU A 45 11.27 -18.68 7.10
CA LEU A 45 11.58 -19.70 6.10
C LEU A 45 12.96 -19.53 5.48
N GLY A 46 13.58 -18.38 5.67
CA GLY A 46 14.89 -18.08 5.09
C GLY A 46 14.86 -17.97 3.56
N THR A 47 13.70 -17.69 2.98
CA THR A 47 13.55 -17.58 1.53
C THR A 47 12.92 -16.23 1.20
N GLY A 48 13.15 -15.68 0.05
CA GLY A 48 12.49 -14.47 -0.40
C GLY A 48 11.25 -14.77 -1.25
N ALA A 49 10.58 -15.89 -1.01
CA ALA A 49 9.55 -16.42 -1.89
C ALA A 49 8.13 -16.33 -1.34
N SER A 50 7.88 -15.48 -0.35
CA SER A 50 6.54 -15.33 0.21
C SER A 50 5.53 -14.88 -0.85
N LYS A 51 4.35 -15.49 -0.85
CA LYS A 51 3.25 -15.09 -1.73
C LYS A 51 2.76 -13.68 -1.45
N HIS A 52 3.02 -13.15 -0.25
CA HIS A 52 2.63 -11.80 0.11
C HIS A 52 3.35 -10.74 -0.71
N TRP A 53 4.59 -11.01 -1.17
CA TRP A 53 5.28 -10.09 -2.07
C TRP A 53 4.53 -9.89 -3.38
N GLN A 54 3.98 -10.97 -3.94
CA GLN A 54 3.19 -10.88 -5.17
C GLN A 54 1.90 -10.09 -4.94
N LYS A 55 1.20 -10.37 -3.84
CA LYS A 55 -0.01 -9.64 -3.50
C LYS A 55 0.27 -8.16 -3.27
N MET A 56 1.37 -7.85 -2.61
CA MET A 56 1.80 -6.47 -2.39
C MET A 56 2.05 -5.76 -3.73
N THR A 57 2.77 -6.41 -4.63
CA THR A 57 3.06 -5.86 -5.95
C THR A 57 1.79 -5.59 -6.75
N ASP A 58 0.85 -6.52 -6.71
CA ASP A 58 -0.43 -6.36 -7.41
C ASP A 58 -1.20 -5.14 -6.89
N LYS A 59 -1.22 -4.95 -5.57
CA LYS A 59 -1.90 -3.81 -4.96
C LYS A 59 -1.18 -2.51 -5.22
N LEU A 60 0.15 -2.51 -5.25
CA LEU A 60 0.94 -1.34 -5.63
C LEU A 60 0.62 -0.91 -7.06
N SER A 61 0.56 -1.86 -7.98
CA SER A 61 0.22 -1.59 -9.38
C SER A 61 -1.19 -1.01 -9.50
N TRP A 62 -2.15 -1.62 -8.80
CA TRP A 62 -3.52 -1.12 -8.78
C TRP A 62 -3.56 0.34 -8.29
N PHE A 63 -2.87 0.61 -7.19
CA PHE A 63 -2.87 1.94 -6.57
C PHE A 63 -2.24 2.97 -7.51
N MET A 64 -1.12 2.62 -8.13
CA MET A 64 -0.45 3.51 -9.07
C MET A 64 -1.32 3.84 -10.28
N GLU A 65 -2.07 2.86 -10.79
CA GLU A 65 -2.96 3.07 -11.92
C GLU A 65 -4.17 3.93 -11.57
N HIS A 66 -4.70 3.77 -10.36
CA HIS A 66 -5.93 4.45 -9.96
C HIS A 66 -5.68 5.80 -9.31
N ASN A 67 -4.53 6.00 -8.68
CA ASN A 67 -4.20 7.27 -8.04
C ASN A 67 -2.69 7.47 -8.01
N ALA A 68 -2.12 7.76 -9.17
CA ALA A 68 -0.67 7.93 -9.31
C ALA A 68 -0.12 9.03 -8.40
N LYS A 69 -0.86 10.12 -8.23
CA LYS A 69 -0.42 11.22 -7.38
C LYS A 69 -0.26 10.78 -5.93
N ALA A 70 -1.26 10.06 -5.42
CA ALA A 70 -1.19 9.55 -4.05
C ALA A 70 -0.09 8.51 -3.89
N TYR A 71 0.11 7.67 -4.91
CA TYR A 71 1.21 6.73 -4.92
C TYR A 71 2.55 7.44 -4.73
N MET A 72 2.77 8.53 -5.47
CA MET A 72 4.02 9.29 -5.37
C MET A 72 4.19 9.95 -4.00
N VAL A 73 3.09 10.38 -3.38
CA VAL A 73 3.15 10.99 -2.05
C VAL A 73 3.42 9.95 -0.96
N LEU A 74 2.74 8.82 -1.02
CA LEU A 74 2.70 7.86 0.08
C LEU A 74 3.66 6.69 -0.06
N LEU A 75 3.91 6.24 -1.28
CA LEU A 75 4.56 4.95 -1.54
C LEU A 75 5.83 5.03 -2.38
N ASP A 76 6.13 6.21 -2.86
CA ASP A 76 7.34 6.40 -3.66
C ASP A 76 8.57 6.70 -2.80
#